data_ad6172cf434d410e6058a40c4a87700e
#
_entry.id   ad6172cf434d410e6058a40c4a87700e
#
_cell.length_a   1.000
_cell.length_b   1.000
_cell.length_c   1.000
_cell.angle_alpha   90.00
_cell.angle_beta   90.00
_cell.angle_gamma   90.00
#
_symmetry.space_group_name_H-M   'P 1'
#
loop_
_entity.id
_entity.type
_entity.pdbx_description
1 polymer ?
#
loop_
_entity_poly.entity_id
_entity_poly.type
_entity_poly.pdbx_seq_one_letter_code
_entity_poly.pdbx_strand_id
1 'polypeptide(L)'
;MSKITDLDLESFRSAVSGEGTVIVDFWASWCGPCRQFAPVFEEAADSRDDITFAKVDIDDNPELASLANVSSVPTLMAFRDGILLHQSAGALPKAQFQQLLDAVQDVDMDEVKAQVAAREASQG
;
A
#
# COMPACT_ATOMS: atom_id res chain seq x y z
N MET A 1 -5.13 11.85 -16.88
CA MET A 1 -5.96 10.96 -16.05
C MET A 1 -5.10 10.27 -15.02
N SER A 2 -5.60 10.16 -13.81
CA SER A 2 -4.85 9.51 -12.74
C SER A 2 -4.80 8.00 -12.96
N LYS A 3 -3.62 7.40 -12.75
CA LYS A 3 -3.44 5.94 -12.73
C LYS A 3 -3.75 5.35 -11.35
N ILE A 4 -4.20 6.18 -10.43
CA ILE A 4 -4.49 5.78 -9.06
C ILE A 4 -5.95 5.35 -8.97
N THR A 5 -6.19 4.19 -8.36
CA THR A 5 -7.54 3.63 -8.16
C THR A 5 -8.00 3.91 -6.74
N ASP A 6 -9.23 4.42 -6.59
CA ASP A 6 -9.86 4.57 -5.28
C ASP A 6 -10.53 3.25 -4.90
N LEU A 7 -10.25 2.76 -3.69
CA LEU A 7 -10.70 1.45 -3.23
C LEU A 7 -11.71 1.57 -2.11
N ASP A 8 -12.70 0.68 -2.12
CA ASP A 8 -13.55 0.35 -0.98
C ASP A 8 -13.12 -1.00 -0.40
N LEU A 9 -13.88 -1.55 0.56
CA LEU A 9 -13.50 -2.80 1.21
C LEU A 9 -13.40 -3.96 0.21
N GLU A 10 -14.36 -4.10 -0.68
CA GLU A 10 -14.39 -5.20 -1.65
C GLU A 10 -13.27 -5.07 -2.66
N SER A 11 -13.09 -3.90 -3.26
CA SER A 11 -12.04 -3.68 -4.26
C SER A 11 -10.65 -3.69 -3.63
N PHE A 12 -10.52 -3.29 -2.36
CA PHE A 12 -9.27 -3.43 -1.62
C PHE A 12 -8.86 -4.92 -1.52
N ARG A 13 -9.78 -5.77 -1.10
CA ARG A 13 -9.50 -7.21 -0.99
C ARG A 13 -9.06 -7.80 -2.32
N SER A 14 -9.73 -7.43 -3.41
CA SER A 14 -9.36 -7.89 -4.74
C SER A 14 -7.99 -7.38 -5.17
N ALA A 15 -7.73 -6.09 -4.95
CA ALA A 15 -6.49 -5.46 -5.39
C ALA A 15 -5.26 -6.04 -4.70
N VAL A 16 -5.35 -6.26 -3.37
CA VAL A 16 -4.19 -6.67 -2.58
C VAL A 16 -3.94 -8.18 -2.58
N SER A 17 -4.89 -8.98 -3.04
CA SER A 17 -4.76 -10.44 -3.07
C SER A 17 -4.16 -10.96 -4.38
N GLY A 18 -4.03 -10.12 -5.41
CA GLY A 18 -3.49 -10.52 -6.71
C GLY A 18 -1.98 -10.58 -6.76
N GLU A 19 -1.46 -11.04 -7.89
CA GLU A 19 -0.03 -11.04 -8.16
C GLU A 19 0.47 -9.62 -8.41
N GLY A 20 1.76 -9.40 -8.16
CA GLY A 20 2.42 -8.13 -8.39
C GLY A 20 2.41 -7.24 -7.18
N THR A 21 2.86 -6.01 -7.37
CA THR A 21 3.05 -5.02 -6.32
C THR A 21 1.90 -4.03 -6.29
N VAL A 22 1.33 -3.81 -5.10
CA VAL A 22 0.27 -2.82 -4.86
C VAL A 22 0.70 -1.94 -3.70
N ILE A 23 0.67 -0.63 -3.92
CA ILE A 23 0.92 0.37 -2.87
C ILE A 23 -0.40 1.08 -2.59
N VAL A 24 -0.80 1.09 -1.33
CA VAL A 24 -2.06 1.71 -0.90
C VAL A 24 -1.78 2.86 0.04
N ASP A 25 -2.36 4.02 -0.26
CA ASP A 25 -2.29 5.23 0.56
C ASP A 25 -3.64 5.42 1.25
N PHE A 26 -3.66 5.25 2.57
CA PHE A 26 -4.83 5.57 3.39
C PHE A 26 -4.76 7.04 3.76
N TRP A 27 -5.77 7.81 3.39
CA TRP A 27 -5.75 9.26 3.47
C TRP A 27 -7.10 9.84 3.91
N ALA A 28 -7.11 11.15 4.21
CA ALA A 28 -8.34 11.89 4.49
C ALA A 28 -8.22 13.29 3.89
N SER A 29 -9.35 13.85 3.48
CA SER A 29 -9.39 15.17 2.84
C SER A 29 -8.95 16.30 3.78
N TRP A 30 -9.17 16.15 5.10
CA TRP A 30 -8.80 17.15 6.11
C TRP A 30 -7.33 17.07 6.54
N CYS A 31 -6.61 16.10 6.06
CA CYS A 31 -5.25 15.79 6.51
C CYS A 31 -4.23 16.60 5.68
N GLY A 32 -3.53 17.54 6.33
CA GLY A 32 -2.50 18.35 5.69
C GLY A 32 -1.34 17.54 5.11
N PRO A 33 -0.72 16.63 5.91
CA PRO A 33 0.35 15.77 5.38
C PRO A 33 -0.09 14.89 4.20
N CYS A 34 -1.35 14.45 4.18
CA CYS A 34 -1.89 13.69 3.05
C CYS A 34 -1.88 14.53 1.77
N ARG A 35 -2.28 15.80 1.86
CA ARG A 35 -2.27 16.70 0.72
C ARG A 35 -0.86 16.99 0.24
N GLN A 36 0.11 17.10 1.15
CA GLN A 36 1.52 17.29 0.79
C GLN A 36 2.09 16.06 0.10
N PHE A 37 1.66 14.87 0.51
CA PHE A 37 2.13 13.61 -0.06
C PHE A 37 1.47 13.29 -1.40
N ALA A 38 0.27 13.80 -1.67
CA ALA A 38 -0.49 13.47 -2.88
C ALA A 38 0.31 13.67 -4.17
N PRO A 39 1.02 14.79 -4.38
CA PRO A 39 1.82 14.94 -5.61
C PRO A 39 2.96 13.93 -5.73
N VAL A 40 3.57 13.55 -4.61
CA VAL A 40 4.64 12.54 -4.58
C VAL A 40 4.08 11.18 -5.03
N PHE A 41 2.92 10.82 -4.51
CA PHE A 41 2.25 9.56 -4.85
C PHE A 41 1.81 9.53 -6.31
N GLU A 42 1.23 10.63 -6.80
CA GLU A 42 0.77 10.76 -8.19
C GLU A 42 1.94 10.68 -9.17
N GLU A 43 3.04 11.36 -8.88
CA GLU A 43 4.23 11.31 -9.73
C GLU A 43 4.78 9.89 -9.84
N ALA A 44 4.84 9.17 -8.73
CA ALA A 44 5.28 7.78 -8.73
C ALA A 44 4.34 6.90 -9.56
N ALA A 45 3.03 7.08 -9.41
CA ALA A 45 2.03 6.33 -10.17
C ALA A 45 2.18 6.56 -11.68
N ASP A 46 2.48 7.79 -12.08
CA ASP A 46 2.64 8.14 -13.50
C ASP A 46 3.94 7.57 -14.09
N SER A 47 4.97 7.38 -13.27
CA SER A 47 6.30 6.97 -13.74
C SER A 47 6.60 5.49 -13.55
N ARG A 48 5.82 4.75 -12.76
CA ARG A 48 6.09 3.34 -12.43
C ARG A 48 4.93 2.45 -12.89
N ASP A 49 5.08 1.86 -14.08
CA ASP A 49 4.07 0.94 -14.63
C ASP A 49 4.15 -0.46 -14.03
N ASP A 50 5.24 -0.76 -13.32
CA ASP A 50 5.48 -2.05 -12.66
C ASP A 50 4.72 -2.19 -11.33
N ILE A 51 4.09 -1.12 -10.85
CA ILE A 51 3.41 -1.05 -9.55
C ILE A 51 1.99 -0.53 -9.75
N THR A 52 1.04 -1.13 -9.03
CA THR A 52 -0.33 -0.62 -8.95
C THR A 52 -0.44 0.32 -7.75
N PHE A 53 -0.92 1.54 -7.99
CA PHE A 53 -1.10 2.55 -6.94
C PHE A 53 -2.58 2.75 -6.67
N ALA A 54 -2.96 2.76 -5.39
CA ALA A 54 -4.35 2.88 -4.98
C ALA A 54 -4.46 3.72 -3.72
N LYS A 55 -5.66 4.26 -3.50
CA LYS A 55 -5.98 5.09 -2.32
C LYS A 55 -7.21 4.57 -1.63
N VAL A 56 -7.25 4.73 -0.31
CA VAL A 56 -8.44 4.51 0.51
C VAL A 56 -8.73 5.77 1.30
N ASP A 57 -9.90 6.36 1.10
CA ASP A 57 -10.39 7.47 1.92
C ASP A 57 -10.97 6.87 3.20
N ILE A 58 -10.36 7.19 4.34
CA ILE A 58 -10.78 6.59 5.62
C ILE A 58 -12.13 7.08 6.11
N ASP A 59 -12.57 8.27 5.67
CA ASP A 59 -13.88 8.80 6.03
C ASP A 59 -15.01 8.07 5.29
N ASP A 60 -14.75 7.72 4.03
CA ASP A 60 -15.69 6.93 3.23
C ASP A 60 -15.63 5.44 3.56
N ASN A 61 -14.53 4.97 4.13
CA ASN A 61 -14.28 3.55 4.40
C ASN A 61 -13.76 3.32 5.82
N PRO A 62 -14.54 3.72 6.85
CA PRO A 62 -14.08 3.60 8.24
C PRO A 62 -13.89 2.15 8.69
N GLU A 63 -14.72 1.23 8.20
CA GLU A 63 -14.61 -0.18 8.51
C GLU A 63 -13.30 -0.76 7.96
N LEU A 64 -12.96 -0.42 6.72
CA LEU A 64 -11.71 -0.87 6.11
C LEU A 64 -10.50 -0.32 6.87
N ALA A 65 -10.51 0.95 7.24
CA ALA A 65 -9.43 1.56 8.03
C ALA A 65 -9.22 0.82 9.35
N SER A 66 -10.32 0.47 10.03
CA SER A 66 -10.26 -0.29 11.28
C SER A 66 -9.68 -1.69 11.06
N LEU A 67 -10.15 -2.41 10.05
CA LEU A 67 -9.66 -3.76 9.73
C LEU A 67 -8.18 -3.76 9.35
N ALA A 68 -7.71 -2.71 8.71
CA ALA A 68 -6.31 -2.55 8.31
C ALA A 68 -5.41 -2.01 9.42
N ASN A 69 -5.97 -1.74 10.61
CA ASN A 69 -5.27 -1.16 11.76
C ASN A 69 -4.67 0.21 11.43
N VAL A 70 -5.38 1.02 10.65
CA VAL A 70 -4.96 2.38 10.32
C VAL A 70 -5.51 3.32 11.39
N SER A 71 -4.62 3.87 12.22
CA SER A 71 -4.97 4.79 13.31
C SER A 71 -4.57 6.23 13.03
N SER A 72 -3.80 6.47 11.99
CA SER A 72 -3.36 7.81 11.58
C SER A 72 -3.21 7.87 10.07
N VAL A 73 -3.25 9.10 9.51
CA VAL A 73 -3.11 9.32 8.08
C VAL A 73 -2.02 10.34 7.79
N PRO A 74 -1.29 10.20 6.69
CA PRO A 74 -1.38 9.09 5.77
C PRO A 74 -0.75 7.80 6.34
N THR A 75 -1.24 6.65 5.92
CA THR A 75 -0.60 5.36 6.18
C THR A 75 -0.39 4.66 4.85
N LEU A 76 0.82 4.18 4.63
CA LEU A 76 1.19 3.44 3.42
C LEU A 76 1.28 1.96 3.71
N MET A 77 0.70 1.16 2.82
CA MET A 77 0.85 -0.29 2.84
C MET A 77 1.41 -0.74 1.50
N ALA A 78 2.37 -1.67 1.53
CA ALA A 78 2.94 -2.26 0.32
C ALA A 78 2.70 -3.76 0.34
N PHE A 79 2.07 -4.26 -0.72
CA PHE A 79 1.78 -5.68 -0.90
C PHE A 79 2.53 -6.21 -2.12
N ARG A 80 3.01 -7.45 -2.04
CA ARG A 80 3.48 -8.20 -3.22
C ARG A 80 2.91 -9.59 -3.18
N ASP A 81 2.28 -9.98 -4.29
CA ASP A 81 1.72 -11.32 -4.46
C ASP A 81 0.77 -11.70 -3.32
N GLY A 82 -0.02 -10.76 -2.85
CA GLY A 82 -0.99 -10.97 -1.77
C GLY A 82 -0.42 -10.88 -0.37
N ILE A 83 0.86 -10.56 -0.22
CA ILE A 83 1.55 -10.53 1.09
C ILE A 83 1.89 -9.08 1.45
N LEU A 84 1.50 -8.66 2.66
CA LEU A 84 1.85 -7.33 3.18
C LEU A 84 3.32 -7.32 3.57
N LEU A 85 4.12 -6.51 2.88
CA LEU A 85 5.55 -6.38 3.15
C LEU A 85 5.90 -5.18 4.02
N HIS A 86 5.07 -4.13 3.99
CA HIS A 86 5.41 -2.87 4.67
C HIS A 86 4.14 -2.13 5.04
N GLN A 87 4.14 -1.55 6.23
CA GLN A 87 3.11 -0.62 6.68
C GLN A 87 3.78 0.45 7.53
N SER A 88 3.56 1.71 7.18
CA SER A 88 4.14 2.84 7.92
C SER A 88 3.20 4.03 7.92
N ALA A 89 3.21 4.79 9.02
CA ALA A 89 2.45 6.03 9.15
C ALA A 89 3.35 7.21 8.81
N GLY A 90 2.75 8.24 8.22
CA GLY A 90 3.41 9.49 7.91
C GLY A 90 3.73 9.66 6.44
N ALA A 91 3.76 10.93 6.00
CA ALA A 91 4.15 11.29 4.64
C ALA A 91 5.66 11.10 4.46
N LEU A 92 6.05 10.53 3.32
CA LEU A 92 7.46 10.35 2.99
C LEU A 92 7.89 11.41 1.97
N PRO A 93 9.09 11.98 2.13
CA PRO A 93 9.69 12.77 1.05
C PRO A 93 9.88 11.91 -0.21
N LYS A 94 9.89 12.56 -1.37
CA LYS A 94 9.99 11.90 -2.66
C LYS A 94 11.11 10.86 -2.72
N ALA A 95 12.33 11.22 -2.31
CA ALA A 95 13.48 10.31 -2.38
C ALA A 95 13.27 9.06 -1.51
N GLN A 96 12.72 9.24 -0.30
CA GLN A 96 12.46 8.12 0.61
C GLN A 96 11.34 7.23 0.08
N PHE A 97 10.31 7.83 -0.54
CA PHE A 97 9.24 7.05 -1.15
C PHE A 97 9.77 6.20 -2.31
N GLN A 98 10.62 6.77 -3.17
CA GLN A 98 11.25 6.02 -4.25
C GLN A 98 12.11 4.87 -3.72
N GLN A 99 12.85 5.09 -2.63
CA GLN A 99 13.62 4.04 -1.98
C GLN A 99 12.74 2.91 -1.46
N LEU A 100 11.59 3.25 -0.89
CA LEU A 100 10.62 2.24 -0.44
C LEU A 100 10.12 1.39 -1.61
N LEU A 101 9.75 2.04 -2.72
CA LEU A 101 9.27 1.32 -3.91
C LEU A 101 10.33 0.37 -4.45
N ASP A 102 11.57 0.84 -4.54
CA ASP A 102 12.69 0.01 -5.01
C ASP A 102 12.93 -1.17 -4.07
N ALA A 103 12.89 -0.93 -2.76
CA ALA A 103 13.08 -1.98 -1.76
C ALA A 103 11.99 -3.05 -1.85
N VAL A 104 10.73 -2.65 -2.04
CA VAL A 104 9.62 -3.60 -2.20
C VAL A 104 9.81 -4.45 -3.45
N GLN A 105 10.27 -3.83 -4.55
CA GLN A 105 10.49 -4.56 -5.80
C GLN A 105 11.71 -5.50 -5.74
N ASP A 106 12.68 -5.20 -4.87
CA ASP A 106 13.89 -6.01 -4.71
C ASP A 106 13.72 -7.19 -3.76
N VAL A 107 12.59 -7.30 -3.06
CA VAL A 107 12.34 -8.41 -2.12
C VAL A 107 12.32 -9.75 -2.86
N ASP A 108 13.03 -10.73 -2.31
CA ASP A 108 12.99 -12.12 -2.81
C ASP A 108 11.67 -12.76 -2.35
N MET A 109 10.69 -12.79 -3.26
CA MET A 109 9.36 -13.29 -2.93
C MET A 109 9.32 -14.82 -2.78
N ASP A 110 10.22 -15.55 -3.41
CA ASP A 110 10.30 -16.99 -3.21
C ASP A 110 10.67 -17.31 -1.75
N GLU A 111 11.62 -16.56 -1.20
CA GLU A 111 12.01 -16.70 0.20
C GLU A 111 10.86 -16.29 1.14
N VAL A 112 10.20 -15.16 0.86
CA VAL A 112 9.07 -14.69 1.66
C VAL A 112 7.94 -15.72 1.66
N LYS A 113 7.59 -16.25 0.49
CA LYS A 113 6.54 -17.26 0.36
C LYS A 113 6.90 -18.54 1.12
N ALA A 114 8.16 -18.94 1.09
CA ALA A 114 8.64 -20.10 1.86
C ALA A 114 8.50 -19.87 3.37
N GLN A 115 8.83 -18.67 3.85
CA GLN A 115 8.70 -18.30 5.27
C GLN A 115 7.23 -18.27 5.70
N VAL A 116 6.34 -17.73 4.86
CA VAL A 116 4.90 -17.70 5.14
C VAL A 116 4.36 -19.13 5.21
N ALA A 117 4.71 -19.99 4.26
CA ALA A 117 4.28 -21.38 4.25
C ALA A 117 4.77 -22.14 5.48
N ALA A 118 6.03 -21.90 5.88
CA ALA A 118 6.60 -22.52 7.09
C ALA A 118 5.87 -22.07 8.36
N ARG A 119 5.52 -20.79 8.44
CA ARG A 119 4.77 -20.23 9.57
C ARG A 119 3.37 -20.82 9.65
N GLU A 120 2.68 -20.93 8.52
CA GLU A 120 1.34 -21.53 8.45
C GLU A 120 1.38 -23.00 8.85
N ALA A 121 2.38 -23.74 8.39
CA ALA A 121 2.57 -25.15 8.74
C ALA A 121 2.80 -25.34 10.24
N SER A 122 3.55 -24.42 10.89
CA SER A 122 3.83 -24.52 12.32
C SER A 122 2.63 -24.15 13.20
N GLN A 123 1.67 -23.43 12.65
CA GLN A 123 0.44 -23.05 13.36
C GLN A 123 -0.70 -24.04 13.17
N GLY A 124 -0.56 -24.90 12.20
CA GLY A 124 -1.54 -25.93 11.89
C GLY A 124 -1.42 -27.13 12.79
#